data_287fd047c914e2d4ba405b0e69688922
#
_entry.id   287fd047c914e2d4ba405b0e69688922
#
_cell.length_a   1.000
_cell.length_b   1.000
_cell.length_c   1.000
_cell.angle_alpha   90.00
_cell.angle_beta   90.00
_cell.angle_gamma   90.00
#
_symmetry.space_group_name_H-M   'P 1'
#
loop_
_entity.id
_entity.type
_entity.pdbx_description
1 polymer ?
#
loop_
_entity_poly.entity_id
_entity_poly.type
_entity_poly.pdbx_seq_one_letter_code
_entity_poly.pdbx_strand_id
1 'polypeptide(L)'
;MQHLKNIVAGNPKTVEQYQLTKNFDVIWLWSEDGKNWYEELKNFQEDTIKLAYTVEGIIVAIDKDVSAINPEGLSVVELPDITANRRADISGNWMFKDGAVIKRTYTEEDQRQQAENEKQNLLQLVRDKTQLWDSQLRLGIISDENKQKLTEWMLYAQKV
;
A
#
# COMPACT_ATOMS: atom_id res chain seq x y z
N MET A 1 -4.69 -13.32 21.63
CA MET A 1 -4.16 -12.32 20.69
C MET A 1 -5.31 -11.62 20.00
N GLN A 2 -5.19 -10.32 19.79
CA GLN A 2 -6.25 -9.51 19.21
C GLN A 2 -6.31 -9.62 17.68
N HIS A 3 -7.53 -9.56 17.14
CA HIS A 3 -7.77 -9.47 15.71
C HIS A 3 -9.01 -8.60 15.46
N LEU A 4 -8.78 -7.39 15.00
CA LEU A 4 -9.83 -6.41 14.72
C LEU A 4 -9.98 -6.25 13.21
N LYS A 5 -11.12 -6.67 12.67
CA LYS A 5 -11.36 -6.69 11.22
C LYS A 5 -12.15 -5.47 10.76
N ASN A 6 -11.84 -5.02 9.54
CA ASN A 6 -12.60 -4.00 8.82
C ASN A 6 -12.90 -2.77 9.67
N ILE A 7 -11.85 -2.13 10.17
CA ILE A 7 -11.94 -0.96 11.02
C ILE A 7 -12.32 0.25 10.18
N VAL A 8 -13.41 0.90 10.56
CA VAL A 8 -13.95 2.06 9.84
C VAL A 8 -14.27 3.20 10.81
N ALA A 9 -14.23 4.42 10.31
CA ALA A 9 -14.71 5.58 11.03
C ALA A 9 -16.23 5.48 11.21
N GLY A 10 -16.70 5.84 12.38
CA GLY A 10 -18.12 5.80 12.72
C GLY A 10 -18.50 6.78 13.81
N ASN A 11 -19.79 6.84 14.09
CA ASN A 11 -20.34 7.77 15.07
C ASN A 11 -20.01 7.32 16.50
N PRO A 12 -19.91 8.28 17.47
CA PRO A 12 -19.80 7.94 18.88
C PRO A 12 -21.04 7.15 19.33
N LYS A 13 -20.86 6.19 20.23
CA LYS A 13 -21.92 5.29 20.71
C LYS A 13 -22.33 5.59 22.17
N THR A 14 -21.60 6.48 22.85
CA THR A 14 -21.89 6.90 24.22
C THR A 14 -21.95 8.41 24.32
N VAL A 15 -22.59 8.92 25.37
CA VAL A 15 -22.65 10.37 25.66
C VAL A 15 -21.24 10.94 25.87
N GLU A 16 -20.38 10.21 26.54
CA GLU A 16 -18.99 10.62 26.82
C GLU A 16 -18.19 10.72 25.51
N GLN A 17 -18.35 9.73 24.62
CA GLN A 17 -17.72 9.74 23.30
C GLN A 17 -18.22 10.91 22.45
N TYR A 18 -19.52 11.18 22.47
CA TYR A 18 -20.11 12.33 21.77
C TYR A 18 -19.53 13.66 22.25
N GLN A 19 -19.37 13.83 23.56
CA GLN A 19 -18.77 15.04 24.14
C GLN A 19 -17.31 15.21 23.71
N LEU A 20 -16.53 14.13 23.67
CA LEU A 20 -15.16 14.15 23.19
C LEU A 20 -15.08 14.53 21.71
N THR A 21 -15.98 14.01 20.88
CA THR A 21 -16.09 14.39 19.49
C THR A 21 -16.38 15.89 19.34
N LYS A 22 -17.32 16.40 20.10
CA LYS A 22 -17.71 17.81 20.06
C LYS A 22 -16.59 18.74 20.49
N ASN A 23 -15.83 18.36 21.52
CA ASN A 23 -14.83 19.24 22.16
C ASN A 23 -13.45 19.14 21.52
N PHE A 24 -13.08 17.97 20.93
CA PHE A 24 -11.73 17.65 20.46
C PHE A 24 -11.67 17.08 19.04
N ASP A 25 -12.79 17.07 18.31
CA ASP A 25 -12.89 16.51 16.93
C ASP A 25 -12.38 15.07 16.83
N VAL A 26 -12.63 14.24 17.84
CA VAL A 26 -12.20 12.84 17.86
C VAL A 26 -12.96 12.05 16.79
N ILE A 27 -12.23 11.35 15.94
CA ILE A 27 -12.78 10.40 14.97
C ILE A 27 -12.77 9.02 15.63
N TRP A 28 -13.96 8.44 15.81
CA TRP A 28 -14.11 7.11 16.39
C TRP A 28 -13.93 6.04 15.31
N LEU A 29 -13.20 4.99 15.67
CA LEU A 29 -12.88 3.87 14.78
C LEU A 29 -13.46 2.59 15.38
N TRP A 30 -14.24 1.87 14.59
CA TRP A 30 -14.98 0.69 15.00
C TRP A 30 -14.62 -0.51 14.12
N SER A 31 -14.36 -1.68 14.75
CA SER A 31 -14.22 -2.93 14.04
C SER A 31 -15.59 -3.46 13.57
N GLU A 32 -15.60 -4.45 12.68
CA GLU A 32 -16.85 -5.03 12.16
C GLU A 32 -17.72 -5.68 13.25
N ASP A 33 -17.11 -6.12 14.34
CA ASP A 33 -17.81 -6.68 15.52
C ASP A 33 -18.16 -5.61 16.58
N GLY A 34 -17.98 -4.32 16.25
CA GLY A 34 -18.44 -3.21 17.08
C GLY A 34 -17.47 -2.80 18.19
N LYS A 35 -16.22 -3.26 18.16
CA LYS A 35 -15.21 -2.88 19.14
C LYS A 35 -14.59 -1.52 18.82
N ASN A 36 -14.38 -0.70 19.87
CA ASN A 36 -13.75 0.61 19.76
C ASN A 36 -12.22 0.44 19.68
N TRP A 37 -11.61 0.90 18.59
CA TRP A 37 -10.16 0.83 18.41
C TRP A 37 -9.38 1.39 19.60
N TYR A 38 -9.73 2.58 20.08
CA TYR A 38 -8.99 3.23 21.16
C TYR A 38 -9.08 2.49 22.50
N GLU A 39 -10.21 1.83 22.76
CA GLU A 39 -10.37 0.99 23.96
C GLU A 39 -9.62 -0.34 23.84
N GLU A 40 -9.54 -0.89 22.64
CA GLU A 40 -8.88 -2.16 22.38
C GLU A 40 -7.34 -2.06 22.38
N LEU A 41 -6.76 -0.85 22.26
CA LEU A 41 -5.30 -0.66 22.29
C LEU A 41 -4.66 -1.27 23.53
N LYS A 42 -5.28 -1.17 24.68
CA LYS A 42 -4.79 -1.72 25.96
C LYS A 42 -4.77 -3.24 26.00
N ASN A 43 -5.49 -3.92 25.12
CA ASN A 43 -5.62 -5.36 25.08
C ASN A 43 -4.57 -6.02 24.20
N PHE A 44 -3.77 -5.26 23.48
CA PHE A 44 -2.63 -5.77 22.73
C PHE A 44 -1.43 -6.03 23.65
N GLN A 45 -0.70 -7.08 23.37
CA GLN A 45 0.51 -7.43 24.13
C GLN A 45 1.72 -6.64 23.58
N GLU A 46 2.67 -6.30 24.45
CA GLU A 46 3.83 -5.49 24.05
C GLU A 46 4.86 -6.29 23.22
N ASP A 47 4.99 -7.58 23.48
CA ASP A 47 6.00 -8.45 22.88
C ASP A 47 5.57 -9.11 21.57
N THR A 48 4.45 -8.73 21.03
CA THR A 48 3.90 -9.28 19.77
C THR A 48 4.12 -8.34 18.60
N ILE A 49 3.96 -8.88 17.36
CA ILE A 49 3.93 -8.09 16.13
C ILE A 49 2.48 -7.76 15.79
N LYS A 50 2.21 -6.50 15.43
CA LYS A 50 0.91 -6.05 14.94
C LYS A 50 1.02 -5.77 13.45
N LEU A 51 0.13 -6.39 12.68
CA LEU A 51 0.04 -6.21 11.23
C LEU A 51 -1.27 -5.52 10.89
N ALA A 52 -1.20 -4.53 10.02
CA ALA A 52 -2.39 -3.99 9.36
C ALA A 52 -2.43 -4.45 7.91
N TYR A 53 -3.59 -4.90 7.47
CA TYR A 53 -3.75 -5.44 6.11
C TYR A 53 -5.08 -4.97 5.49
N THR A 54 -5.08 -4.94 4.16
CA THR A 54 -6.24 -4.51 3.36
C THR A 54 -7.32 -5.59 3.27
N VAL A 55 -8.45 -5.26 2.64
CA VAL A 55 -9.53 -6.22 2.36
C VAL A 55 -9.02 -7.41 1.53
N GLU A 56 -8.06 -7.18 0.64
CA GLU A 56 -7.41 -8.23 -0.15
C GLU A 56 -6.39 -9.04 0.64
N GLY A 57 -6.12 -8.65 1.88
CA GLY A 57 -5.16 -9.31 2.74
C GLY A 57 -3.72 -8.79 2.64
N ILE A 58 -3.47 -7.74 1.86
CA ILE A 58 -2.12 -7.20 1.64
C ILE A 58 -1.65 -6.45 2.89
N ILE A 59 -0.48 -6.82 3.40
CA ILE A 59 0.12 -6.18 4.58
C ILE A 59 0.66 -4.80 4.19
N VAL A 60 0.19 -3.76 4.87
CA VAL A 60 0.56 -2.36 4.62
C VAL A 60 1.20 -1.66 5.81
N ALA A 61 1.13 -2.24 7.01
CA ALA A 61 1.81 -1.72 8.19
C ALA A 61 2.23 -2.86 9.12
N ILE A 62 3.37 -2.70 9.76
CA ILE A 62 3.94 -3.65 10.73
C ILE A 62 4.59 -2.85 11.85
N ASP A 63 4.19 -3.09 13.08
CA ASP A 63 4.82 -2.48 14.25
C ASP A 63 4.62 -3.34 15.49
N LYS A 64 5.51 -3.22 16.45
CA LYS A 64 5.33 -3.78 17.80
C LYS A 64 4.43 -2.87 18.64
N ASP A 65 4.47 -1.58 18.39
CA ASP A 65 3.62 -0.59 19.04
C ASP A 65 2.34 -0.40 18.23
N VAL A 66 1.23 -0.93 18.72
CA VAL A 66 -0.06 -0.81 18.04
C VAL A 66 -0.54 0.64 17.89
N SER A 67 -0.12 1.54 18.78
CA SER A 67 -0.50 2.95 18.70
C SER A 67 0.15 3.69 17.52
N ALA A 68 1.21 3.12 16.94
CA ALA A 68 1.85 3.67 15.75
C ALA A 68 1.10 3.34 14.45
N ILE A 69 0.10 2.45 14.49
CA ILE A 69 -0.67 2.03 13.33
C ILE A 69 -1.91 2.89 13.18
N ASN A 70 -2.12 3.45 11.98
CA ASN A 70 -3.40 4.06 11.60
C ASN A 70 -4.28 2.97 10.96
N PRO A 71 -5.34 2.50 11.65
CA PRO A 71 -6.09 1.33 11.22
C PRO A 71 -7.27 1.64 10.31
N GLU A 72 -7.56 2.89 10.01
CA GLU A 72 -8.76 3.27 9.26
C GLU A 72 -8.77 2.62 7.86
N GLY A 73 -9.84 1.90 7.56
CA GLY A 73 -9.98 1.16 6.31
C GLY A 73 -9.22 -0.17 6.27
N LEU A 74 -8.61 -0.59 7.36
CA LEU A 74 -7.76 -1.78 7.46
C LEU A 74 -8.27 -2.75 8.52
N SER A 75 -7.68 -3.93 8.54
CA SER A 75 -7.79 -4.89 9.63
C SER A 75 -6.46 -4.98 10.35
N VAL A 76 -6.47 -5.15 11.67
CA VAL A 76 -5.26 -5.26 12.48
C VAL A 76 -5.26 -6.58 13.22
N VAL A 77 -4.19 -7.35 13.10
CA VAL A 77 -4.00 -8.62 13.78
C VAL A 77 -2.71 -8.61 14.58
N GLU A 78 -2.77 -9.23 15.77
CA GLU A 78 -1.63 -9.44 16.65
C GLU A 78 -1.11 -10.86 16.45
N LEU A 79 0.20 -11.00 16.22
CA LEU A 79 0.86 -12.28 15.96
C LEU A 79 2.10 -12.44 16.86
N PRO A 80 2.50 -13.69 17.16
CA PRO A 80 3.75 -13.94 17.89
C PRO A 80 4.96 -13.36 17.15
N ASP A 81 5.92 -12.85 17.91
CA ASP A 81 7.18 -12.33 17.36
C ASP A 81 8.15 -13.48 17.05
N ILE A 82 7.85 -14.23 16.00
CA ILE A 82 8.64 -15.36 15.50
C ILE A 82 9.15 -15.08 14.09
N THR A 83 10.18 -15.80 13.65
CA THR A 83 10.81 -15.62 12.34
C THR A 83 9.81 -15.68 11.19
N ALA A 84 8.86 -16.61 11.24
CA ALA A 84 7.83 -16.76 10.20
C ALA A 84 6.99 -15.49 10.01
N ASN A 85 6.77 -14.72 11.07
CA ASN A 85 5.98 -13.48 11.02
C ASN A 85 6.86 -12.24 10.77
N ARG A 86 8.13 -12.25 11.21
CA ARG A 86 9.07 -11.13 11.00
C ARG A 86 9.52 -10.98 9.55
N ARG A 87 9.39 -12.01 8.73
CA ARG A 87 9.81 -11.98 7.33
C ARG A 87 8.98 -11.05 6.45
N ALA A 88 7.79 -10.68 6.88
CA ALA A 88 6.93 -9.76 6.16
C ALA A 88 7.48 -8.33 6.19
N ASP A 89 7.22 -7.57 5.13
CA ASP A 89 7.50 -6.15 5.03
C ASP A 89 6.32 -5.40 4.40
N ILE A 90 6.45 -4.09 4.25
CA ILE A 90 5.39 -3.24 3.71
C ILE A 90 5.54 -2.95 2.22
N SER A 91 6.33 -3.77 1.50
CA SER A 91 6.56 -3.62 0.06
C SER A 91 5.34 -3.88 -0.81
N GLY A 92 4.30 -4.52 -0.25
CA GLY A 92 3.14 -5.02 -0.99
C GLY A 92 3.28 -6.46 -1.47
N ASN A 93 4.37 -7.14 -1.14
CA ASN A 93 4.67 -8.53 -1.55
C ASN A 93 4.27 -9.58 -0.50
N TRP A 94 3.70 -9.16 0.60
CA TRP A 94 3.28 -10.02 1.70
C TRP A 94 1.81 -9.84 2.01
N MET A 95 1.16 -10.93 2.41
CA MET A 95 -0.25 -10.90 2.81
C MET A 95 -0.48 -11.73 4.06
N PHE A 96 -1.58 -11.38 4.75
CA PHE A 96 -2.14 -12.17 5.85
C PHE A 96 -3.36 -12.90 5.34
N LYS A 97 -3.32 -14.22 5.34
CA LYS A 97 -4.40 -15.07 4.87
C LYS A 97 -4.49 -16.35 5.68
N ASP A 98 -5.70 -16.76 6.03
CA ASP A 98 -5.98 -17.98 6.77
C ASP A 98 -5.15 -18.11 8.06
N GLY A 99 -4.97 -17.00 8.77
CA GLY A 99 -4.23 -16.95 10.02
C GLY A 99 -2.70 -16.95 9.88
N ALA A 100 -2.17 -16.81 8.68
CA ALA A 100 -0.73 -16.88 8.41
C ALA A 100 -0.22 -15.72 7.56
N VAL A 101 1.05 -15.34 7.81
CA VAL A 101 1.81 -14.44 6.95
C VAL A 101 2.40 -15.26 5.80
N ILE A 102 2.02 -14.93 4.58
CA ILE A 102 2.48 -15.61 3.36
C ILE A 102 2.96 -14.58 2.33
N LYS A 103 3.71 -15.05 1.35
CA LYS A 103 4.01 -14.22 0.16
C LYS A 103 2.72 -13.96 -0.61
N ARG A 104 2.60 -12.74 -1.14
CA ARG A 104 1.43 -12.35 -1.91
C ARG A 104 1.25 -13.25 -3.12
N THR A 105 0.02 -13.74 -3.30
CA THR A 105 -0.41 -14.42 -4.53
C THR A 105 -1.07 -13.39 -5.45
N TYR A 106 -0.76 -13.51 -6.76
CA TYR A 106 -1.27 -12.57 -7.76
C TYR A 106 -2.34 -13.24 -8.62
N THR A 107 -3.47 -12.55 -8.78
CA THR A 107 -4.52 -12.94 -9.71
C THR A 107 -4.09 -12.61 -11.15
N GLU A 108 -4.83 -13.13 -12.14
CA GLU A 108 -4.60 -12.76 -13.55
C GLU A 108 -4.76 -11.25 -13.76
N GLU A 109 -5.71 -10.62 -13.08
CA GLU A 109 -5.91 -9.17 -13.11
C GLU A 109 -4.72 -8.42 -12.51
N ASP A 110 -4.18 -8.87 -11.38
CA ASP A 110 -3.00 -8.28 -10.77
C ASP A 110 -1.80 -8.37 -11.71
N GLN A 111 -1.59 -9.53 -12.36
CA GLN A 111 -0.51 -9.74 -13.31
C GLN A 111 -0.65 -8.83 -14.54
N ARG A 112 -1.86 -8.67 -15.05
CA ARG A 112 -2.15 -7.76 -16.15
C ARG A 112 -1.88 -6.30 -15.77
N GLN A 113 -2.30 -5.90 -14.58
CA GLN A 113 -2.05 -4.55 -14.08
C GLN A 113 -0.56 -4.27 -13.89
N GLN A 114 0.20 -5.24 -13.38
CA GLN A 114 1.65 -5.13 -13.25
C GLN A 114 2.32 -4.98 -14.62
N ALA A 115 1.92 -5.80 -15.59
CA ALA A 115 2.44 -5.72 -16.95
C ALA A 115 2.14 -4.36 -17.61
N GLU A 116 0.93 -3.83 -17.42
CA GLU A 116 0.55 -2.51 -17.93
C GLU A 116 1.36 -1.40 -17.26
N ASN A 117 1.56 -1.45 -15.95
CA ASN A 117 2.37 -0.47 -15.21
C ASN A 117 3.82 -0.49 -15.68
N GLU A 118 4.40 -1.69 -15.88
CA GLU A 118 5.76 -1.84 -16.42
C GLU A 118 5.88 -1.24 -17.82
N LYS A 119 4.90 -1.51 -18.68
CA LYS A 119 4.82 -0.93 -20.03
C LYS A 119 4.81 0.60 -19.96
N GLN A 120 3.97 1.20 -19.12
CA GLN A 120 3.89 2.64 -18.97
C GLN A 120 5.20 3.24 -18.45
N ASN A 121 5.87 2.57 -17.52
CA ASN A 121 7.17 3.00 -17.01
C ASN A 121 8.25 2.97 -18.10
N LEU A 122 8.27 1.94 -18.93
CA LEU A 122 9.20 1.84 -20.07
C LEU A 122 8.93 2.93 -21.11
N LEU A 123 7.67 3.19 -21.43
CA LEU A 123 7.29 4.28 -22.35
C LEU A 123 7.67 5.65 -21.79
N GLN A 124 7.51 5.86 -20.49
CA GLN A 124 7.95 7.11 -19.85
C GLN A 124 9.46 7.27 -19.91
N LEU A 125 10.22 6.21 -19.69
CA LEU A 125 11.68 6.22 -19.85
C LEU A 125 12.08 6.63 -21.26
N VAL A 126 11.42 6.10 -22.30
CA VAL A 126 11.66 6.47 -23.71
C VAL A 126 11.40 7.97 -23.91
N ARG A 127 10.28 8.50 -23.42
CA ARG A 127 9.95 9.93 -23.53
C ARG A 127 11.02 10.79 -22.86
N ASP A 128 11.45 10.43 -21.66
CA ASP A 128 12.46 11.19 -20.91
C ASP A 128 13.81 11.20 -21.64
N LYS A 129 14.19 10.08 -22.24
CA LYS A 129 15.44 9.96 -23.00
C LYS A 129 15.41 10.70 -24.34
N THR A 130 14.26 10.82 -24.97
CA THR A 130 14.12 11.34 -26.34
C THR A 130 13.57 12.77 -26.41
N GLN A 131 13.13 13.34 -25.30
CA GLN A 131 12.45 14.64 -25.27
C GLN A 131 13.26 15.76 -25.91
N LEU A 132 14.54 15.87 -25.56
CA LEU A 132 15.43 16.90 -26.11
C LEU A 132 15.64 16.70 -27.62
N TRP A 133 15.88 15.48 -28.03
CA TRP A 133 16.08 15.14 -29.45
C TRP A 133 14.83 15.38 -30.28
N ASP A 134 13.66 15.11 -29.74
CA ASP A 134 12.39 15.39 -30.41
C ASP A 134 12.22 16.91 -30.65
N SER A 135 12.54 17.72 -29.67
CA SER A 135 12.55 19.19 -29.81
C SER A 135 13.58 19.67 -30.84
N GLN A 136 14.78 19.10 -30.85
CA GLN A 136 15.82 19.40 -31.84
C GLN A 136 15.39 19.00 -33.25
N LEU A 137 14.68 17.88 -33.40
CA LEU A 137 14.14 17.42 -34.67
C LEU A 137 13.11 18.41 -35.22
N ARG A 138 12.18 18.87 -34.37
CA ARG A 138 11.16 19.84 -34.74
C ARG A 138 11.74 21.18 -35.20
N LEU A 139 12.84 21.58 -34.57
CA LEU A 139 13.55 22.82 -34.93
C LEU A 139 14.55 22.64 -36.10
N GLY A 140 14.76 21.41 -36.55
CA GLY A 140 15.69 21.11 -37.64
C GLY A 140 17.16 21.22 -37.26
N ILE A 141 17.53 21.18 -35.98
CA ILE A 141 18.89 21.34 -35.48
C ILE A 141 19.49 20.06 -34.90
N ILE A 142 18.79 18.92 -34.96
CA ILE A 142 19.28 17.65 -34.45
C ILE A 142 20.50 17.18 -35.26
N SER A 143 21.54 16.67 -34.57
CA SER A 143 22.70 16.02 -35.23
C SER A 143 22.31 14.68 -35.83
N ASP A 144 23.07 14.21 -36.83
CA ASP A 144 22.82 12.90 -37.46
C ASP A 144 22.96 11.75 -36.44
N GLU A 145 23.94 11.83 -35.53
CA GLU A 145 24.14 10.88 -34.45
C GLU A 145 22.91 10.80 -33.53
N ASN A 146 22.41 11.95 -33.07
CA ASN A 146 21.25 11.99 -32.19
C ASN A 146 19.96 11.58 -32.89
N LYS A 147 19.84 11.87 -34.18
CA LYS A 147 18.72 11.42 -35.01
C LYS A 147 18.69 9.89 -35.11
N GLN A 148 19.85 9.24 -35.24
CA GLN A 148 19.98 7.79 -35.25
C GLN A 148 19.56 7.21 -33.88
N LYS A 149 20.05 7.77 -32.79
CA LYS A 149 19.67 7.37 -31.42
C LYS A 149 18.17 7.52 -31.18
N LEU A 150 17.58 8.63 -31.63
CA LEU A 150 16.14 8.85 -31.53
C LEU A 150 15.36 7.79 -32.31
N THR A 151 15.81 7.43 -33.52
CA THR A 151 15.19 6.38 -34.33
C THR A 151 15.24 5.03 -33.61
N GLU A 152 16.36 4.66 -33.00
CA GLU A 152 16.51 3.42 -32.24
C GLU A 152 15.56 3.37 -31.04
N TRP A 153 15.42 4.49 -30.29
CA TRP A 153 14.48 4.56 -29.17
C TRP A 153 13.02 4.46 -29.62
N MET A 154 12.66 5.09 -30.75
CA MET A 154 11.30 5.00 -31.28
C MET A 154 10.96 3.56 -31.75
N LEU A 155 11.92 2.86 -32.36
CA LEU A 155 11.76 1.46 -32.73
C LEU A 155 11.60 0.56 -31.49
N TYR A 156 12.35 0.84 -30.43
CA TYR A 156 12.19 0.17 -29.14
C TYR A 156 10.78 0.40 -28.54
N ALA A 157 10.30 1.63 -28.57
CA ALA A 157 8.96 1.98 -28.06
C ALA A 157 7.84 1.23 -28.79
N GLN A 158 7.99 0.95 -30.07
CA GLN A 158 7.02 0.15 -30.85
C GLN A 158 6.94 -1.31 -30.39
N LYS A 159 7.99 -1.83 -29.77
CA LYS A 159 8.06 -3.22 -29.29
C LYS A 159 7.54 -3.41 -27.86
N VAL A 160 7.36 -2.33 -27.12
CA VAL A 160 6.92 -2.36 -25.69
C VAL A 160 5.42 -2.62 -25.52
#